data_d430827000fbdcd3ae7e9673c1fa4a5f
#
_entry.id   d430827000fbdcd3ae7e9673c1fa4a5f
#
_cell.length_a   1.000
_cell.length_b   1.000
_cell.length_c   1.000
_cell.angle_alpha   90.00
_cell.angle_beta   90.00
_cell.angle_gamma   90.00
#
_symmetry.space_group_name_H-M   'P 1'
#
loop_
_entity.id
_entity.type
_entity.pdbx_description
1 polymer ?
#
loop_
_entity_poly.entity_id
_entity_poly.type
_entity_poly.pdbx_seq_one_letter_code
_entity_poly.pdbx_strand_id
1 'polypeptide(L)'
;MPLTAPWSNQHKRMTRAGSGGMPFNLSNSFAQPLSHAELVQLTLERGDFALLEAYNDHSLAYTPNGGSKDLREDVAKLYGPAITADNILIFTGAQVALSTAASALASAGTHSIVFDPAYQSVQEAPVHSGSEITRISLRAENGWQIDPHEVREAVRDNTTYMVINEPYNPAGTLMSPQLQRELKDIAEEHNMYILSDEVYRLLEHDAADRLPAMADLYQKGISAVTLSKPWGACGVTIGWLAFADLSIKQRLVDVQYFGTACPSRASEIQAMMVLRSSGTILERNLIIIRHNLRLLELFMLRYSDLFEWVRPKAGAIAFVKFKGPLSSSEFGVQLAAAGIGVKPAYCFTSSVTQDNDFFRIGYGEEQMPVALRAFAEFVERNQHTWISRSKL
;
A
#
# COMPACT_ATOMS: atom_id res chain seq x y z
N MET A 1 -8.72 21.22 13.27
CA MET A 1 -9.94 20.43 13.53
C MET A 1 -9.57 19.26 14.42
N PRO A 2 -10.38 18.87 15.42
CA PRO A 2 -10.12 17.63 16.12
C PRO A 2 -10.22 16.49 15.10
N LEU A 3 -9.23 15.60 15.11
CA LEU A 3 -9.26 14.34 14.36
C LEU A 3 -10.57 13.64 14.70
N THR A 4 -11.53 13.64 13.78
CA THR A 4 -12.72 12.84 13.97
C THR A 4 -12.29 11.39 13.98
N ALA A 5 -12.44 10.75 15.12
CA ALA A 5 -12.00 9.40 15.46
C ALA A 5 -12.53 8.21 14.61
N PRO A 6 -13.26 8.37 13.49
CA PRO A 6 -13.86 7.26 12.77
C PRO A 6 -12.84 6.33 12.14
N TRP A 7 -11.74 6.86 11.61
CA TRP A 7 -10.81 6.13 10.77
C TRP A 7 -10.05 5.01 11.46
N SER A 8 -9.34 5.33 12.54
CA SER A 8 -8.59 4.30 13.26
C SER A 8 -9.51 3.25 13.87
N ASN A 9 -10.73 3.66 14.26
CA ASN A 9 -11.74 2.74 14.79
C ASN A 9 -12.38 1.88 13.72
N GLN A 10 -12.64 2.39 12.52
CA GLN A 10 -13.17 1.62 11.41
C GLN A 10 -12.14 0.59 10.93
N HIS A 11 -10.89 1.00 10.75
CA HIS A 11 -9.82 0.08 10.37
C HIS A 11 -9.50 -0.94 11.46
N LYS A 12 -9.59 -0.55 12.74
CA LYS A 12 -9.33 -1.40 13.91
C LYS A 12 -10.54 -2.23 14.35
N ARG A 13 -11.77 -1.90 13.98
CA ARG A 13 -12.95 -2.71 14.33
C ARG A 13 -12.80 -4.16 13.93
N MET A 14 -12.29 -4.41 12.72
CA MET A 14 -12.03 -5.76 12.21
C MET A 14 -10.73 -6.35 12.74
N THR A 15 -9.73 -5.53 13.12
CA THR A 15 -8.47 -6.01 13.69
C THR A 15 -8.51 -6.19 15.20
N ARG A 16 -9.47 -5.61 15.94
CA ARG A 16 -9.67 -5.88 17.38
C ARG A 16 -10.22 -7.27 17.66
N ALA A 17 -10.95 -7.85 16.72
CA ALA A 17 -11.17 -9.28 16.74
C ALA A 17 -9.86 -10.07 16.54
N GLY A 18 -8.77 -9.39 16.17
CA GLY A 18 -7.48 -9.93 15.74
C GLY A 18 -6.25 -9.53 16.53
N SER A 19 -6.33 -9.00 17.74
CA SER A 19 -5.14 -9.03 18.62
C SER A 19 -4.87 -10.45 19.18
N GLY A 20 -5.75 -11.39 18.91
CA GLY A 20 -5.57 -12.84 19.01
C GLY A 20 -5.70 -13.55 17.67
N GLY A 21 -5.75 -12.79 16.53
CA GLY A 21 -5.86 -13.31 15.17
C GLY A 21 -7.21 -13.98 14.87
N MET A 22 -7.90 -13.54 13.81
CA MET A 22 -8.92 -14.38 13.19
C MET A 22 -8.24 -15.69 12.78
N PRO A 23 -8.80 -16.87 13.12
CA PRO A 23 -8.20 -18.16 12.73
C PRO A 23 -8.00 -18.28 11.22
N PHE A 24 -8.83 -17.59 10.42
CA PHE A 24 -8.80 -17.58 8.97
C PHE A 24 -8.65 -16.15 8.47
N ASN A 25 -7.41 -15.65 8.47
CA ASN A 25 -7.15 -14.24 8.16
C ASN A 25 -6.93 -14.03 6.66
N LEU A 26 -7.88 -13.33 6.01
CA LEU A 26 -7.79 -12.83 4.63
C LEU A 26 -7.76 -11.29 4.61
N SER A 27 -7.41 -10.63 5.74
CA SER A 27 -7.41 -9.16 5.81
C SER A 27 -6.04 -8.52 5.59
N ASN A 28 -4.95 -9.31 5.71
CA ASN A 28 -3.58 -8.83 5.55
C ASN A 28 -3.29 -8.40 4.10
N SER A 29 -2.34 -7.50 3.94
CA SER A 29 -2.02 -6.89 2.65
C SER A 29 -0.53 -6.91 2.33
N PHE A 30 0.21 -7.76 2.99
CA PHE A 30 1.65 -7.93 2.82
C PHE A 30 1.94 -9.34 2.27
N ALA A 31 3.11 -9.53 1.71
CA ALA A 31 3.64 -10.84 1.35
C ALA A 31 3.99 -11.65 2.60
N GLN A 32 4.30 -12.92 2.44
CA GLN A 32 4.68 -13.81 3.55
C GLN A 32 5.76 -13.16 4.44
N PRO A 33 5.47 -12.98 5.75
CA PRO A 33 6.43 -12.39 6.67
C PRO A 33 7.74 -13.19 6.76
N LEU A 34 8.84 -12.45 6.88
CA LEU A 34 10.13 -13.02 7.24
C LEU A 34 10.22 -13.21 8.74
N SER A 35 10.83 -14.30 9.17
CA SER A 35 11.34 -14.42 10.53
C SER A 35 12.74 -13.80 10.66
N HIS A 36 13.11 -13.43 11.88
CA HIS A 36 14.48 -12.96 12.14
C HIS A 36 15.53 -14.02 11.80
N ALA A 37 15.23 -15.30 12.10
CA ALA A 37 16.16 -16.41 11.80
C ALA A 37 16.39 -16.56 10.30
N GLU A 38 15.32 -16.49 9.47
CA GLU A 38 15.45 -16.50 8.01
C GLU A 38 16.29 -15.33 7.50
N LEU A 39 16.09 -14.12 8.03
CA LEU A 39 16.86 -12.94 7.64
C LEU A 39 18.35 -13.09 7.97
N VAL A 40 18.69 -13.62 9.16
CA VAL A 40 20.07 -13.93 9.54
C VAL A 40 20.64 -14.99 8.60
N GLN A 41 19.92 -16.06 8.32
CA GLN A 41 20.36 -17.13 7.42
C GLN A 41 20.67 -16.61 6.02
N LEU A 42 19.76 -15.83 5.44
CA LEU A 42 19.97 -15.20 4.11
C LEU A 42 21.20 -14.27 4.08
N THR A 43 21.47 -13.59 5.19
CA THR A 43 22.65 -12.72 5.31
C THR A 43 23.94 -13.51 5.42
N LEU A 44 23.92 -14.65 6.15
CA LEU A 44 25.04 -15.60 6.22
C LEU A 44 25.36 -16.22 4.86
N GLU A 45 24.33 -16.71 4.16
CA GLU A 45 24.47 -17.32 2.82
C GLU A 45 25.07 -16.36 1.80
N ARG A 46 24.78 -15.06 1.94
CA ARG A 46 25.37 -14.02 1.09
C ARG A 46 26.82 -13.67 1.49
N GLY A 47 27.28 -14.14 2.66
CA GLY A 47 28.62 -13.84 3.17
C GLY A 47 28.78 -12.41 3.72
N ASP A 48 27.69 -11.72 4.07
CA ASP A 48 27.71 -10.34 4.59
C ASP A 48 27.90 -10.34 6.12
N PHE A 49 29.02 -10.89 6.56
CA PHE A 49 29.36 -11.04 7.98
C PHE A 49 29.50 -9.69 8.71
N ALA A 50 30.01 -8.67 8.00
CA ALA A 50 30.15 -7.33 8.58
C ALA A 50 28.80 -6.72 8.96
N LEU A 51 27.74 -6.99 8.19
CA LEU A 51 26.40 -6.52 8.50
C LEU A 51 25.79 -7.26 9.70
N LEU A 52 26.08 -8.55 9.85
CA LEU A 52 25.67 -9.33 11.03
C LEU A 52 26.40 -8.87 12.29
N GLU A 53 27.70 -8.60 12.19
CA GLU A 53 28.48 -8.04 13.29
C GLU A 53 27.92 -6.67 13.68
N ALA A 54 27.68 -5.78 12.71
CA ALA A 54 27.07 -4.49 12.96
C ALA A 54 25.68 -4.61 13.59
N TYR A 55 24.90 -5.65 13.27
CA TYR A 55 23.61 -5.90 13.91
C TYR A 55 23.76 -6.29 15.38
N ASN A 56 24.73 -7.11 15.71
CA ASN A 56 24.97 -7.60 17.07
C ASN A 56 25.65 -6.55 17.98
N ASP A 57 26.47 -5.66 17.42
CA ASP A 57 27.29 -4.68 18.16
C ASP A 57 27.10 -3.24 17.62
N HIS A 58 25.85 -2.81 17.37
CA HIS A 58 25.61 -1.42 16.98
C HIS A 58 25.46 -0.50 18.19
N SER A 59 25.89 0.74 18.01
CA SER A 59 25.65 1.82 18.99
C SER A 59 24.17 2.13 19.13
N LEU A 60 23.70 2.40 20.35
CA LEU A 60 22.35 2.89 20.65
C LEU A 60 22.25 4.43 20.54
N ALA A 61 23.22 5.09 19.94
CA ALA A 61 23.17 6.51 19.62
C ALA A 61 22.13 6.79 18.50
N TYR A 62 21.75 8.05 18.39
CA TYR A 62 20.87 8.47 17.29
C TYR A 62 21.47 8.19 15.92
N THR A 63 20.66 7.70 14.99
CA THR A 63 21.01 7.68 13.57
C THR A 63 20.84 9.08 12.97
N PRO A 64 21.46 9.38 11.81
CA PRO A 64 21.25 10.65 11.14
C PRO A 64 19.78 10.88 10.78
N ASN A 65 19.33 12.14 10.82
CA ASN A 65 18.04 12.52 10.28
C ASN A 65 17.96 12.13 8.80
N GLY A 66 16.82 11.55 8.40
CA GLY A 66 16.66 11.03 7.05
C GLY A 66 17.34 9.69 6.78
N GLY A 67 17.92 9.06 7.82
CA GLY A 67 18.52 7.74 7.75
C GLY A 67 20.01 7.71 7.42
N SER A 68 20.68 6.60 7.76
CA SER A 68 22.10 6.41 7.47
C SER A 68 22.40 6.40 5.98
N LYS A 69 23.60 6.85 5.61
CA LYS A 69 24.04 6.91 4.23
C LYS A 69 24.02 5.52 3.58
N ASP A 70 24.50 4.51 4.29
CA ASP A 70 24.59 3.12 3.81
C ASP A 70 23.19 2.58 3.42
N LEU A 71 22.19 2.80 4.26
CA LEU A 71 20.81 2.39 3.95
C LEU A 71 20.25 3.17 2.77
N ARG A 72 20.50 4.48 2.69
CA ARG A 72 20.03 5.30 1.55
C ARG A 72 20.70 4.88 0.24
N GLU A 73 21.96 4.46 0.27
CA GLU A 73 22.67 3.88 -0.89
C GLU A 73 22.05 2.53 -1.32
N ASP A 74 21.69 1.66 -0.37
CA ASP A 74 21.01 0.40 -0.69
C ASP A 74 19.60 0.64 -1.27
N VAL A 75 18.86 1.61 -0.75
CA VAL A 75 17.55 2.01 -1.30
C VAL A 75 17.69 2.61 -2.71
N ALA A 76 18.68 3.47 -2.94
CA ALA A 76 18.88 4.12 -4.23
C ALA A 76 19.09 3.11 -5.37
N LYS A 77 19.65 1.91 -5.08
CA LYS A 77 19.81 0.82 -6.07
C LYS A 77 18.49 0.28 -6.65
N LEU A 78 17.35 0.59 -6.03
CA LEU A 78 16.01 0.21 -6.53
C LEU A 78 15.50 1.14 -7.63
N TYR A 79 16.20 2.24 -7.90
CA TYR A 79 15.82 3.32 -8.80
C TYR A 79 16.82 3.46 -9.95
N GLY A 80 16.51 4.32 -10.89
CA GLY A 80 17.39 4.69 -11.98
C GLY A 80 18.60 5.51 -11.52
N PRO A 81 19.59 5.71 -12.39
CA PRO A 81 20.89 6.30 -12.03
C PRO A 81 20.82 7.76 -11.59
N ALA A 82 19.72 8.46 -11.85
CA ALA A 82 19.50 9.83 -11.40
C ALA A 82 19.15 9.93 -9.90
N ILE A 83 18.64 8.83 -9.31
CA ILE A 83 18.30 8.78 -7.89
C ILE A 83 19.50 8.23 -7.12
N THR A 84 20.07 9.07 -6.28
CA THR A 84 21.21 8.75 -5.42
C THR A 84 20.80 8.73 -3.95
N ALA A 85 21.70 8.41 -3.05
CA ALA A 85 21.45 8.49 -1.61
C ALA A 85 20.95 9.87 -1.15
N ASP A 86 21.28 10.93 -1.88
CA ASP A 86 20.81 12.29 -1.56
C ASP A 86 19.35 12.53 -1.90
N ASN A 87 18.80 11.71 -2.77
CA ASN A 87 17.40 11.71 -3.19
C ASN A 87 16.50 10.81 -2.32
N ILE A 88 17.05 10.20 -1.27
CA ILE A 88 16.36 9.26 -0.39
C ILE A 88 16.26 9.83 1.02
N LEU A 89 15.07 9.74 1.61
CA LEU A 89 14.83 9.96 3.05
C LEU A 89 14.16 8.73 3.65
N ILE A 90 14.73 8.22 4.76
CA ILE A 90 14.26 7.04 5.47
C ILE A 90 13.30 7.45 6.59
N PHE A 91 12.23 6.69 6.76
CA PHE A 91 11.17 6.90 7.74
C PHE A 91 10.85 5.63 8.52
N THR A 92 10.19 5.78 9.66
CA THR A 92 9.60 4.66 10.41
C THR A 92 8.30 4.18 9.75
N GLY A 93 8.41 3.66 8.53
CA GLY A 93 7.33 3.15 7.71
C GLY A 93 6.73 4.18 6.74
N ALA A 94 6.01 3.66 5.73
CA ALA A 94 5.42 4.49 4.67
C ALA A 94 4.36 5.47 5.16
N GLN A 95 3.64 5.16 6.24
CA GLN A 95 2.60 6.05 6.75
C GLN A 95 3.16 7.38 7.24
N VAL A 96 4.31 7.35 7.93
CA VAL A 96 5.04 8.55 8.34
C VAL A 96 5.61 9.27 7.12
N ALA A 97 6.15 8.54 6.15
CA ALA A 97 6.66 9.11 4.90
C ALA A 97 5.58 9.87 4.12
N LEU A 98 4.40 9.24 3.91
CA LEU A 98 3.25 9.84 3.21
C LEU A 98 2.72 11.08 3.95
N SER A 99 2.59 11.01 5.28
CA SER A 99 2.15 12.16 6.09
C SER A 99 3.15 13.30 6.05
N THR A 100 4.45 13.00 6.08
CA THR A 100 5.52 14.00 5.95
C THR A 100 5.47 14.67 4.58
N ALA A 101 5.35 13.88 3.50
CA ALA A 101 5.24 14.42 2.14
C ALA A 101 4.00 15.32 1.99
N ALA A 102 2.84 14.87 2.47
CA ALA A 102 1.62 15.67 2.45
C ALA A 102 1.79 16.99 3.21
N SER A 103 2.37 16.97 4.42
CA SER A 103 2.62 18.20 5.20
C SER A 103 3.67 19.10 4.58
N ALA A 104 4.58 18.57 3.78
CA ALA A 104 5.54 19.35 3.02
C ALA A 104 4.94 19.97 1.74
N LEU A 105 3.94 19.34 1.14
CA LEU A 105 3.34 19.76 -0.14
C LEU A 105 2.05 20.57 0.03
N ALA A 106 1.36 20.42 1.16
CA ALA A 106 0.05 20.97 1.42
C ALA A 106 0.05 21.90 2.64
N SER A 107 -0.82 22.91 2.62
CA SER A 107 -1.07 23.83 3.74
C SER A 107 -2.43 24.50 3.56
N ALA A 108 -2.83 25.33 4.52
CA ALA A 108 -4.01 26.18 4.37
C ALA A 108 -3.90 27.06 3.11
N GLY A 109 -4.95 27.08 2.32
CA GLY A 109 -5.01 27.82 1.05
C GLY A 109 -4.47 27.08 -0.16
N THR A 110 -3.96 25.83 0.00
CA THR A 110 -3.62 24.96 -1.13
C THR A 110 -4.75 23.98 -1.44
N HIS A 111 -4.68 23.38 -2.62
CA HIS A 111 -5.58 22.33 -3.07
C HIS A 111 -4.79 21.06 -3.45
N SER A 112 -5.40 19.90 -3.25
CA SER A 112 -4.82 18.59 -3.58
C SER A 112 -5.86 17.69 -4.23
N ILE A 113 -5.42 16.81 -5.14
CA ILE A 113 -6.28 15.82 -5.80
C ILE A 113 -6.01 14.45 -5.18
N VAL A 114 -7.07 13.76 -4.74
CA VAL A 114 -7.03 12.43 -4.14
C VAL A 114 -8.04 11.51 -4.83
N PHE A 115 -7.86 10.20 -4.69
CA PHE A 115 -8.74 9.19 -5.31
C PHE A 115 -9.43 8.34 -4.26
N ASP A 116 -10.66 7.88 -4.56
CA ASP A 116 -11.52 7.08 -3.69
C ASP A 116 -12.17 5.93 -4.49
N PRO A 117 -12.21 4.67 -3.99
CA PRO A 117 -11.68 4.21 -2.71
C PRO A 117 -10.14 4.13 -2.69
N ALA A 118 -9.51 4.38 -1.54
CA ALA A 118 -8.06 4.23 -1.37
C ALA A 118 -7.71 4.01 0.10
N TYR A 119 -6.43 3.79 0.37
CA TYR A 119 -5.95 3.73 1.75
C TYR A 119 -6.04 5.11 2.42
N GLN A 120 -6.44 5.13 3.71
CA GLN A 120 -6.84 6.37 4.39
C GLN A 120 -5.76 7.45 4.41
N SER A 121 -4.51 7.07 4.70
CA SER A 121 -3.43 8.05 4.78
C SER A 121 -3.21 8.80 3.46
N VAL A 122 -3.54 8.17 2.32
CA VAL A 122 -3.42 8.81 1.01
C VAL A 122 -4.50 9.89 0.82
N GLN A 123 -5.72 9.63 1.33
CA GLN A 123 -6.85 10.53 1.18
C GLN A 123 -6.88 11.64 2.23
N GLU A 124 -6.50 11.33 3.48
CA GLU A 124 -6.72 12.22 4.62
C GLU A 124 -5.48 13.06 4.99
N ALA A 125 -4.28 12.62 4.61
CA ALA A 125 -3.06 13.38 4.93
C ALA A 125 -3.08 14.82 4.40
N PRO A 126 -3.53 15.13 3.16
CA PRO A 126 -3.65 16.51 2.70
C PRO A 126 -4.67 17.33 3.51
N VAL A 127 -5.79 16.73 3.90
CA VAL A 127 -6.81 17.37 4.74
C VAL A 127 -6.24 17.74 6.10
N HIS A 128 -5.49 16.83 6.73
CA HIS A 128 -4.83 17.10 8.01
C HIS A 128 -3.77 18.19 7.92
N SER A 129 -3.18 18.38 6.74
CA SER A 129 -2.24 19.47 6.48
C SER A 129 -2.94 20.81 6.17
N GLY A 130 -4.28 20.82 6.15
CA GLY A 130 -5.09 22.02 5.92
C GLY A 130 -5.42 22.31 4.45
N SER A 131 -5.07 21.42 3.53
CA SER A 131 -5.39 21.55 2.11
C SER A 131 -6.87 21.33 1.85
N GLU A 132 -7.45 22.07 0.91
CA GLU A 132 -8.68 21.67 0.25
C GLU A 132 -8.41 20.47 -0.64
N ILE A 133 -9.41 19.60 -0.83
CA ILE A 133 -9.26 18.42 -1.69
C ILE A 133 -10.39 18.28 -2.69
N THR A 134 -10.05 17.79 -3.88
CA THR A 134 -11.02 17.16 -4.80
C THR A 134 -10.81 15.65 -4.75
N ARG A 135 -11.89 14.90 -4.46
CA ARG A 135 -11.90 13.43 -4.54
C ARG A 135 -12.46 12.99 -5.88
N ILE A 136 -11.68 12.19 -6.61
CA ILE A 136 -12.08 11.56 -7.86
C ILE A 136 -12.44 10.11 -7.55
N SER A 137 -13.66 9.68 -7.94
CA SER A 137 -14.12 8.33 -7.67
C SER A 137 -13.66 7.36 -8.73
N LEU A 138 -12.87 6.35 -8.34
CA LEU A 138 -12.52 5.23 -9.21
C LEU A 138 -13.64 4.18 -9.21
N ARG A 139 -13.80 3.48 -10.34
CA ARG A 139 -14.93 2.56 -10.56
C ARG A 139 -14.44 1.21 -11.08
N ALA A 140 -15.12 0.15 -10.65
CA ALA A 140 -14.81 -1.22 -11.08
C ALA A 140 -15.04 -1.41 -12.59
N GLU A 141 -16.05 -0.75 -13.15
CA GLU A 141 -16.45 -0.85 -14.56
C GLU A 141 -15.34 -0.40 -15.52
N ASN A 142 -14.48 0.52 -15.09
CA ASN A 142 -13.29 0.94 -15.84
C ASN A 142 -11.98 0.31 -15.34
N GLY A 143 -12.08 -0.79 -14.56
CA GLY A 143 -10.91 -1.49 -14.02
C GLY A 143 -10.18 -0.72 -12.92
N TRP A 144 -10.85 0.18 -12.21
CA TRP A 144 -10.29 1.07 -11.18
C TRP A 144 -9.23 2.03 -11.72
N GLN A 145 -9.32 2.38 -13.02
CA GLN A 145 -8.38 3.32 -13.64
C GLN A 145 -8.77 4.76 -13.35
N ILE A 146 -7.76 5.60 -13.23
CA ILE A 146 -7.91 7.06 -13.17
C ILE A 146 -8.33 7.55 -14.57
N ASP A 147 -9.30 8.45 -14.64
CA ASP A 147 -9.63 9.18 -15.85
C ASP A 147 -8.83 10.49 -15.90
N PRO A 148 -7.90 10.67 -16.85
CA PRO A 148 -7.12 11.89 -16.96
C PRO A 148 -7.96 13.14 -17.21
N HIS A 149 -9.15 12.99 -17.82
CA HIS A 149 -10.07 14.10 -18.03
C HIS A 149 -10.62 14.63 -16.69
N GLU A 150 -11.08 13.73 -15.81
CA GLU A 150 -11.54 14.11 -14.46
C GLU A 150 -10.39 14.78 -13.65
N VAL A 151 -9.14 14.34 -13.84
CA VAL A 151 -7.97 14.97 -13.20
C VAL A 151 -7.77 16.39 -13.72
N ARG A 152 -7.83 16.62 -15.04
CA ARG A 152 -7.71 17.97 -15.63
C ARG A 152 -8.80 18.93 -15.12
N GLU A 153 -10.04 18.47 -15.03
CA GLU A 153 -11.15 19.26 -14.50
C GLU A 153 -11.01 19.56 -13.00
N ALA A 154 -10.32 18.71 -12.25
CA ALA A 154 -10.09 18.89 -10.82
C ALA A 154 -8.95 19.88 -10.50
N VAL A 155 -8.09 20.20 -11.47
CA VAL A 155 -6.96 21.11 -11.23
C VAL A 155 -7.48 22.54 -11.01
N ARG A 156 -6.89 23.24 -10.04
CA ARG A 156 -7.13 24.65 -9.69
C ARG A 156 -5.80 25.40 -9.67
N ASP A 157 -5.85 26.72 -9.70
CA ASP A 157 -4.64 27.58 -9.65
C ASP A 157 -3.78 27.32 -8.40
N ASN A 158 -4.41 26.90 -7.30
CA ASN A 158 -3.75 26.58 -6.03
C ASN A 158 -3.51 25.09 -5.81
N THR A 159 -3.64 24.23 -6.85
CA THR A 159 -3.34 22.80 -6.73
C THR A 159 -1.83 22.59 -6.63
N THR A 160 -1.37 22.01 -5.53
CA THR A 160 0.06 21.77 -5.28
C THR A 160 0.51 20.37 -5.62
N TYR A 161 -0.36 19.37 -5.45
CA TYR A 161 -0.04 17.98 -5.80
C TYR A 161 -1.28 17.10 -5.98
N MET A 162 -1.08 15.99 -6.67
CA MET A 162 -1.99 14.84 -6.62
C MET A 162 -1.31 13.67 -5.91
N VAL A 163 -2.11 12.81 -5.26
CA VAL A 163 -1.59 11.58 -4.66
C VAL A 163 -2.21 10.37 -5.34
N ILE A 164 -1.37 9.54 -5.95
CA ILE A 164 -1.76 8.29 -6.59
C ILE A 164 -1.25 7.11 -5.78
N ASN A 165 -1.84 5.93 -5.98
CA ASN A 165 -1.35 4.67 -5.40
C ASN A 165 -1.16 3.65 -6.53
N GLU A 166 0.10 3.25 -6.77
CA GLU A 166 0.45 2.36 -7.89
C GLU A 166 1.56 1.38 -7.47
N PRO A 167 1.31 0.08 -7.44
CA PRO A 167 0.04 -0.64 -7.72
C PRO A 167 -1.08 -0.28 -6.76
N TYR A 168 -2.34 -0.33 -7.28
CA TYR A 168 -3.50 0.26 -6.60
C TYR A 168 -4.08 -0.62 -5.48
N ASN A 169 -4.23 -0.06 -4.28
CA ASN A 169 -4.94 -0.64 -3.15
C ASN A 169 -6.31 0.07 -2.99
N PRO A 170 -7.44 -0.65 -3.04
CA PRO A 170 -7.59 -2.05 -2.60
C PRO A 170 -7.62 -3.12 -3.72
N ALA A 171 -7.55 -2.77 -4.99
CA ALA A 171 -7.88 -3.69 -6.07
C ALA A 171 -6.70 -4.53 -6.62
N GLY A 172 -5.45 -4.11 -6.39
CA GLY A 172 -4.28 -4.78 -6.97
C GLY A 172 -4.16 -4.58 -8.49
N THR A 173 -4.82 -3.57 -9.05
CA THR A 173 -4.72 -3.23 -10.46
C THR A 173 -3.48 -2.38 -10.75
N LEU A 174 -3.11 -2.30 -12.01
CA LEU A 174 -2.02 -1.47 -12.52
C LEU A 174 -2.56 -0.50 -13.55
N MET A 175 -2.08 0.73 -13.53
CA MET A 175 -2.33 1.66 -14.64
C MET A 175 -1.51 1.27 -15.87
N SER A 176 -1.91 1.78 -17.04
CA SER A 176 -1.10 1.60 -18.24
C SER A 176 0.09 2.57 -18.26
N PRO A 177 1.19 2.24 -18.99
CA PRO A 177 2.29 3.17 -19.20
C PRO A 177 1.86 4.49 -19.85
N GLN A 178 0.80 4.46 -20.66
CA GLN A 178 0.22 5.66 -21.27
C GLN A 178 -0.46 6.52 -20.22
N LEU A 179 -1.31 5.94 -19.38
CA LEU A 179 -1.99 6.67 -18.30
C LEU A 179 -0.98 7.32 -17.34
N GLN A 180 0.08 6.59 -16.96
CA GLN A 180 1.13 7.14 -16.10
C GLN A 180 1.78 8.39 -16.72
N ARG A 181 2.05 8.37 -18.05
CA ARG A 181 2.59 9.54 -18.76
C ARG A 181 1.58 10.69 -18.83
N GLU A 182 0.31 10.41 -19.11
CA GLU A 182 -0.73 11.43 -19.17
C GLU A 182 -0.88 12.15 -17.80
N LEU A 183 -0.86 11.42 -16.69
CA LEU A 183 -0.89 12.01 -15.34
C LEU A 183 0.36 12.86 -15.07
N LYS A 184 1.54 12.38 -15.51
CA LYS A 184 2.79 13.15 -15.44
C LYS A 184 2.68 14.45 -16.25
N ASP A 185 2.17 14.38 -17.46
CA ASP A 185 2.04 15.54 -18.36
C ASP A 185 1.08 16.59 -17.77
N ILE A 186 -0.06 16.17 -17.19
CA ILE A 186 -0.97 17.06 -16.46
C ILE A 186 -0.25 17.75 -15.29
N ALA A 187 0.50 16.99 -14.51
CA ALA A 187 1.24 17.55 -13.38
C ALA A 187 2.33 18.54 -13.81
N GLU A 188 3.00 18.28 -14.92
CA GLU A 188 4.03 19.13 -15.50
C GLU A 188 3.42 20.45 -16.03
N GLU A 189 2.32 20.38 -16.78
CA GLU A 189 1.58 21.55 -17.29
C GLU A 189 1.18 22.51 -16.18
N HIS A 190 0.77 21.98 -15.02
CA HIS A 190 0.30 22.77 -13.88
C HIS A 190 1.34 22.92 -12.76
N ASN A 191 2.57 22.51 -13.00
CA ASN A 191 3.68 22.62 -12.05
C ASN A 191 3.43 21.94 -10.68
N MET A 192 2.61 20.87 -10.66
CA MET A 192 2.22 20.11 -9.46
C MET A 192 3.23 19.00 -9.15
N TYR A 193 3.29 18.58 -7.91
CA TYR A 193 3.93 17.32 -7.52
C TYR A 193 3.01 16.13 -7.77
N ILE A 194 3.59 14.95 -7.99
CA ILE A 194 2.91 13.66 -7.89
C ILE A 194 3.51 12.89 -6.73
N LEU A 195 2.73 12.69 -5.66
CA LEU A 195 3.07 11.78 -4.58
C LEU A 195 2.51 10.40 -4.96
N SER A 196 3.39 9.46 -5.27
CA SER A 196 3.03 8.08 -5.62
C SER A 196 3.25 7.15 -4.43
N ASP A 197 2.17 6.59 -3.89
CA ASP A 197 2.24 5.50 -2.92
C ASP A 197 2.55 4.19 -3.67
N GLU A 198 3.82 3.81 -3.68
CA GLU A 198 4.36 2.65 -4.41
C GLU A 198 4.65 1.46 -3.48
N VAL A 199 3.92 1.34 -2.37
CA VAL A 199 4.18 0.30 -1.36
C VAL A 199 4.03 -1.13 -1.89
N TYR A 200 3.37 -1.34 -3.04
CA TYR A 200 3.25 -2.66 -3.69
C TYR A 200 4.18 -2.84 -4.89
N ARG A 201 5.01 -1.85 -5.24
CA ARG A 201 6.03 -1.97 -6.28
C ARG A 201 6.93 -3.16 -5.99
N LEU A 202 7.39 -3.88 -6.99
CA LEU A 202 8.11 -5.17 -6.95
C LEU A 202 7.23 -6.39 -6.65
N LEU A 203 5.92 -6.21 -6.52
CA LEU A 203 4.93 -7.29 -6.45
C LEU A 203 4.04 -7.34 -7.69
N GLU A 204 4.46 -6.80 -8.81
CA GLU A 204 3.80 -7.03 -10.10
C GLU A 204 3.87 -8.55 -10.41
N HIS A 205 2.71 -9.14 -10.73
CA HIS A 205 2.64 -10.60 -10.96
C HIS A 205 3.41 -11.00 -12.23
N ASP A 206 3.51 -10.09 -13.19
CA ASP A 206 4.46 -10.15 -14.29
C ASP A 206 5.42 -8.95 -14.17
N ALA A 207 6.72 -9.21 -14.15
CA ALA A 207 7.73 -8.16 -14.06
C ALA A 207 7.71 -7.20 -15.26
N ALA A 208 7.20 -7.65 -16.42
CA ALA A 208 7.04 -6.82 -17.62
C ALA A 208 5.97 -5.72 -17.45
N ASP A 209 5.03 -5.89 -16.53
CA ASP A 209 3.99 -4.89 -16.23
C ASP A 209 4.50 -3.77 -15.31
N ARG A 210 5.73 -3.85 -14.79
CA ARG A 210 6.29 -2.86 -13.85
C ARG A 210 6.53 -1.53 -14.51
N LEU A 211 5.88 -0.50 -13.98
CA LEU A 211 6.08 0.88 -14.40
C LEU A 211 7.38 1.48 -13.82
N PRO A 212 7.95 2.50 -14.46
CA PRO A 212 8.96 3.34 -13.81
C PRO A 212 8.44 3.90 -12.49
N ALA A 213 9.31 4.00 -11.47
CA ALA A 213 8.95 4.73 -10.25
C ALA A 213 8.67 6.20 -10.59
N MET A 214 7.76 6.82 -9.84
CA MET A 214 7.41 8.22 -10.13
C MET A 214 8.61 9.17 -9.92
N ALA A 215 9.48 8.86 -8.97
CA ALA A 215 10.74 9.58 -8.76
C ALA A 215 11.72 9.47 -9.95
N ASP A 216 11.68 8.36 -10.71
CA ASP A 216 12.49 8.20 -11.93
C ASP A 216 11.87 8.88 -13.15
N LEU A 217 10.54 8.99 -13.16
CA LEU A 217 9.77 9.44 -14.32
C LEU A 217 9.61 10.94 -14.41
N TYR A 218 9.48 11.61 -13.27
CA TYR A 218 9.08 13.02 -13.20
C TYR A 218 9.92 13.81 -12.20
N GLN A 219 10.38 15.02 -12.60
CA GLN A 219 11.20 15.87 -11.73
C GLN A 219 10.53 16.19 -10.40
N LYS A 220 9.21 16.43 -10.39
CA LYS A 220 8.39 16.62 -9.18
C LYS A 220 7.66 15.34 -8.74
N GLY A 221 8.17 14.17 -9.15
CA GLY A 221 7.71 12.87 -8.70
C GLY A 221 8.32 12.50 -7.35
N ILE A 222 7.47 12.01 -6.46
CA ILE A 222 7.87 11.47 -5.15
C ILE A 222 7.30 10.06 -5.02
N SER A 223 8.17 9.07 -4.83
CA SER A 223 7.80 7.67 -4.60
C SER A 223 7.88 7.35 -3.11
N ALA A 224 6.79 6.89 -2.51
CA ALA A 224 6.72 6.41 -1.14
C ALA A 224 6.67 4.88 -1.10
N VAL A 225 7.59 4.24 -0.40
CA VAL A 225 7.75 2.78 -0.36
C VAL A 225 7.98 2.29 1.08
N THR A 226 7.77 1.00 1.32
CA THR A 226 8.03 0.34 2.61
C THR A 226 8.51 -1.09 2.43
N LEU A 227 9.30 -1.59 3.36
CA LEU A 227 9.68 -3.01 3.41
C LEU A 227 8.53 -3.95 3.79
N SER A 228 7.43 -3.40 4.33
CA SER A 228 6.32 -4.21 4.86
C SER A 228 5.61 -5.05 3.81
N LYS A 229 5.46 -4.57 2.58
CA LYS A 229 4.60 -5.24 1.59
C LYS A 229 5.38 -6.22 0.72
N PRO A 230 6.34 -5.79 -0.12
CA PRO A 230 7.04 -6.70 -1.01
C PRO A 230 7.91 -7.71 -0.27
N TRP A 231 8.58 -7.27 0.78
CA TRP A 231 9.55 -8.12 1.50
C TRP A 231 8.95 -8.87 2.70
N GLY A 232 7.68 -8.60 3.09
CA GLY A 232 7.11 -9.20 4.29
C GLY A 232 7.82 -8.80 5.58
N ALA A 233 8.54 -7.68 5.58
CA ALA A 233 9.35 -7.21 6.70
C ALA A 233 8.63 -6.12 7.52
N CYS A 234 7.37 -6.37 7.88
CA CYS A 234 6.51 -5.39 8.58
C CYS A 234 7.10 -4.94 9.92
N GLY A 235 7.70 -5.87 10.66
CA GLY A 235 8.28 -5.62 11.99
C GLY A 235 9.54 -4.77 11.98
N VAL A 236 10.23 -4.65 10.83
CA VAL A 236 11.39 -3.77 10.66
C VAL A 236 10.99 -2.30 10.69
N THR A 237 9.76 -2.01 10.25
CA THR A 237 9.14 -0.66 10.31
C THR A 237 9.99 0.40 9.59
N ILE A 238 10.54 0.08 8.43
CA ILE A 238 11.27 1.02 7.56
C ILE A 238 10.47 1.27 6.27
N GLY A 239 10.38 2.55 5.91
CA GLY A 239 9.91 3.05 4.64
C GLY A 239 10.76 4.23 4.20
N TRP A 240 10.53 4.74 3.01
CA TRP A 240 11.29 5.88 2.47
C TRP A 240 10.49 6.69 1.48
N LEU A 241 10.96 7.92 1.25
CA LEU A 241 10.65 8.72 0.09
C LEU A 241 11.87 8.72 -0.84
N ALA A 242 11.62 8.55 -2.14
CA ALA A 242 12.56 8.84 -3.20
C ALA A 242 12.00 10.00 -4.04
N PHE A 243 12.83 10.97 -4.41
CA PHE A 243 12.41 12.16 -5.13
C PHE A 243 13.57 12.74 -5.97
N ALA A 244 13.26 13.22 -7.18
CA ALA A 244 14.27 13.79 -8.07
C ALA A 244 14.56 15.28 -7.73
N ASP A 245 13.56 16.02 -7.30
CA ASP A 245 13.68 17.44 -6.94
C ASP A 245 14.33 17.63 -5.57
N LEU A 246 15.64 17.91 -5.56
CA LEU A 246 16.36 18.17 -4.32
C LEU A 246 15.95 19.49 -3.62
N SER A 247 15.25 20.39 -4.30
CA SER A 247 14.81 21.66 -3.70
C SER A 247 13.80 21.45 -2.56
N ILE A 248 13.00 20.35 -2.62
CA ILE A 248 12.03 20.03 -1.56
C ILE A 248 12.68 19.35 -0.35
N LYS A 249 13.91 18.84 -0.48
CA LYS A 249 14.56 17.99 0.54
C LYS A 249 14.57 18.61 1.92
N GLN A 250 14.99 19.89 2.02
CA GLN A 250 15.07 20.57 3.31
C GLN A 250 13.71 20.65 3.99
N ARG A 251 12.65 20.96 3.24
CA ARG A 251 11.29 21.02 3.76
C ARG A 251 10.80 19.65 4.24
N LEU A 252 11.12 18.58 3.52
CA LEU A 252 10.80 17.21 3.95
C LEU A 252 11.53 16.84 5.25
N VAL A 253 12.81 17.20 5.36
CA VAL A 253 13.62 16.97 6.57
C VAL A 253 13.09 17.76 7.76
N ASP A 254 12.71 19.01 7.58
CA ASP A 254 12.16 19.86 8.65
C ASP A 254 10.84 19.28 9.18
N VAL A 255 9.93 18.85 8.30
CA VAL A 255 8.69 18.18 8.72
C VAL A 255 8.98 16.84 9.41
N GLN A 256 9.91 16.04 8.88
CA GLN A 256 10.31 14.77 9.47
C GLN A 256 10.83 14.95 10.90
N TYR A 257 11.68 15.96 11.11
CA TYR A 257 12.32 16.22 12.41
C TYR A 257 11.31 16.40 13.55
N PHE A 258 10.21 17.09 13.29
CA PHE A 258 9.14 17.27 14.29
C PHE A 258 8.24 16.05 14.47
N GLY A 259 8.25 15.11 13.53
CA GLY A 259 7.48 13.86 13.62
C GLY A 259 8.29 12.71 14.24
N THR A 260 9.36 12.33 13.59
CA THR A 260 10.24 11.22 13.99
C THR A 260 11.66 11.57 13.57
N ALA A 261 12.49 12.02 14.49
CA ALA A 261 13.83 12.55 14.19
C ALA A 261 14.68 11.57 13.38
N CYS A 262 14.66 10.28 13.72
CA CYS A 262 15.40 9.24 13.00
C CYS A 262 14.81 7.84 13.26
N PRO A 263 15.04 6.87 12.36
CA PRO A 263 14.75 5.45 12.61
C PRO A 263 15.70 4.85 13.62
N SER A 264 15.32 3.70 14.19
CA SER A 264 16.22 2.89 15.02
C SER A 264 17.38 2.33 14.19
N ARG A 265 18.63 2.35 14.74
CA ARG A 265 19.79 1.76 14.06
C ARG A 265 19.61 0.26 13.82
N ALA A 266 19.03 -0.47 14.74
CA ALA A 266 18.71 -1.89 14.56
C ALA A 266 17.81 -2.11 13.36
N SER A 267 16.75 -1.29 13.22
CA SER A 267 15.83 -1.36 12.06
C SER A 267 16.53 -1.01 10.74
N GLU A 268 17.44 -0.04 10.74
CA GLU A 268 18.22 0.29 9.53
C GLU A 268 19.11 -0.87 9.09
N ILE A 269 19.79 -1.53 10.03
CA ILE A 269 20.64 -2.68 9.72
C ILE A 269 19.79 -3.84 9.20
N GLN A 270 18.67 -4.14 9.84
CA GLN A 270 17.72 -5.14 9.34
C GLN A 270 17.20 -4.78 7.95
N ALA A 271 16.92 -3.51 7.68
CA ALA A 271 16.50 -3.04 6.36
C ALA A 271 17.58 -3.30 5.30
N MET A 272 18.85 -3.06 5.58
CA MET A 272 19.95 -3.39 4.67
C MET A 272 20.07 -4.90 4.45
N MET A 273 19.90 -5.73 5.50
CA MET A 273 19.87 -7.19 5.37
C MET A 273 18.75 -7.64 4.41
N VAL A 274 17.53 -7.07 4.55
CA VAL A 274 16.38 -7.33 3.69
C VAL A 274 16.66 -6.89 2.26
N LEU A 275 17.09 -5.64 2.05
CA LEU A 275 17.31 -5.07 0.72
C LEU A 275 18.40 -5.82 -0.05
N ARG A 276 19.49 -6.19 0.61
CA ARG A 276 20.56 -6.96 -0.03
C ARG A 276 20.20 -8.41 -0.32
N SER A 277 19.13 -8.93 0.32
CA SER A 277 18.56 -10.27 0.05
C SER A 277 17.29 -10.20 -0.84
N SER A 278 17.00 -9.04 -1.44
CA SER A 278 15.74 -8.79 -2.17
C SER A 278 15.42 -9.84 -3.23
N GLY A 279 16.41 -10.30 -4.00
CA GLY A 279 16.18 -11.29 -5.07
C GLY A 279 15.48 -12.54 -4.54
N THR A 280 16.07 -13.18 -3.53
CA THR A 280 15.54 -14.41 -2.92
C THR A 280 14.19 -14.18 -2.23
N ILE A 281 14.06 -13.07 -1.49
CA ILE A 281 12.83 -12.76 -0.74
C ILE A 281 11.65 -12.50 -1.69
N LEU A 282 11.86 -11.67 -2.72
CA LEU A 282 10.81 -11.31 -3.67
C LEU A 282 10.38 -12.50 -4.53
N GLU A 283 11.34 -13.35 -4.96
CA GLU A 283 11.04 -14.58 -5.70
C GLU A 283 10.16 -15.53 -4.87
N ARG A 284 10.54 -15.82 -3.61
CA ARG A 284 9.73 -16.61 -2.68
C ARG A 284 8.32 -16.05 -2.57
N ASN A 285 8.20 -14.76 -2.31
CA ASN A 285 6.93 -14.10 -2.08
C ASN A 285 6.04 -14.12 -3.33
N LEU A 286 6.60 -13.88 -4.52
CA LEU A 286 5.85 -13.93 -5.77
C LEU A 286 5.38 -15.36 -6.11
N ILE A 287 6.15 -16.40 -5.77
CA ILE A 287 5.71 -17.80 -5.92
C ILE A 287 4.46 -18.05 -5.07
N ILE A 288 4.47 -17.65 -3.80
CA ILE A 288 3.32 -17.80 -2.88
C ILE A 288 2.12 -17.00 -3.41
N ILE A 289 2.31 -15.74 -3.75
CA ILE A 289 1.26 -14.85 -4.24
C ILE A 289 0.61 -15.40 -5.51
N ARG A 290 1.41 -15.82 -6.49
CA ARG A 290 0.89 -16.40 -7.76
C ARG A 290 0.16 -17.72 -7.55
N HIS A 291 0.63 -18.55 -6.62
CA HIS A 291 -0.08 -19.78 -6.23
C HIS A 291 -1.44 -19.45 -5.62
N ASN A 292 -1.48 -18.56 -4.64
CA ASN A 292 -2.69 -18.16 -3.95
C ASN A 292 -3.68 -17.42 -4.87
N LEU A 293 -3.18 -16.62 -5.80
CA LEU A 293 -4.02 -15.96 -6.81
C LEU A 293 -4.75 -16.99 -7.67
N ARG A 294 -4.08 -18.07 -8.10
CA ARG A 294 -4.74 -19.15 -8.88
C ARG A 294 -5.85 -19.83 -8.08
N LEU A 295 -5.65 -20.05 -6.77
CA LEU A 295 -6.70 -20.61 -5.91
C LEU A 295 -7.88 -19.63 -5.75
N LEU A 296 -7.59 -18.34 -5.63
CA LEU A 296 -8.61 -17.30 -5.56
C LEU A 296 -9.39 -17.18 -6.87
N GLU A 297 -8.73 -17.30 -8.03
CA GLU A 297 -9.39 -17.35 -9.34
C GLU A 297 -10.39 -18.51 -9.45
N LEU A 298 -10.00 -19.70 -9.00
CA LEU A 298 -10.89 -20.87 -8.97
C LEU A 298 -12.09 -20.65 -8.04
N PHE A 299 -11.87 -19.99 -6.89
CA PHE A 299 -12.94 -19.61 -5.98
C PHE A 299 -13.91 -18.60 -6.64
N MET A 300 -13.39 -17.55 -7.28
CA MET A 300 -14.21 -16.56 -7.98
C MET A 300 -15.02 -17.17 -9.12
N LEU A 301 -14.43 -18.10 -9.86
CA LEU A 301 -15.11 -18.83 -10.92
C LEU A 301 -16.23 -19.71 -10.37
N ARG A 302 -15.96 -20.46 -9.29
CA ARG A 302 -16.95 -21.36 -8.65
C ARG A 302 -18.15 -20.61 -8.11
N TYR A 303 -17.96 -19.41 -7.58
CA TYR A 303 -19.01 -18.60 -6.95
C TYR A 303 -19.29 -17.32 -7.73
N SER A 304 -19.19 -17.37 -9.07
CA SER A 304 -19.38 -16.22 -9.96
C SER A 304 -20.79 -15.60 -9.90
N ASP A 305 -21.80 -16.34 -9.43
CA ASP A 305 -23.15 -15.79 -9.18
C ASP A 305 -23.18 -14.86 -7.96
N LEU A 306 -22.24 -15.01 -7.01
CA LEU A 306 -22.18 -14.26 -5.76
C LEU A 306 -21.06 -13.23 -5.73
N PHE A 307 -19.99 -13.42 -6.49
CA PHE A 307 -18.82 -12.55 -6.45
C PHE A 307 -18.43 -12.06 -7.85
N GLU A 308 -17.90 -10.85 -7.86
CA GLU A 308 -17.33 -10.22 -9.03
C GLU A 308 -16.07 -9.45 -8.64
N TRP A 309 -15.09 -9.38 -9.53
CA TRP A 309 -13.86 -8.66 -9.28
C TRP A 309 -13.18 -8.21 -10.57
N VAL A 310 -12.34 -7.19 -10.45
CA VAL A 310 -11.29 -6.94 -11.46
C VAL A 310 -10.09 -7.77 -11.02
N ARG A 311 -9.63 -8.66 -11.90
CA ARG A 311 -8.48 -9.53 -11.58
C ARG A 311 -7.24 -8.69 -11.26
N PRO A 312 -6.61 -8.85 -10.08
CA PRO A 312 -5.41 -8.09 -9.74
C PRO A 312 -4.22 -8.50 -10.61
N LYS A 313 -3.34 -7.52 -10.86
CA LYS A 313 -2.08 -7.70 -11.60
C LYS A 313 -0.85 -7.51 -10.72
N ALA A 314 -1.02 -6.97 -9.52
CA ALA A 314 0.08 -6.72 -8.59
C ALA A 314 -0.37 -6.77 -7.13
N GLY A 315 0.61 -6.80 -6.23
CA GLY A 315 0.37 -6.89 -4.80
C GLY A 315 -0.15 -8.26 -4.38
N ALA A 316 -0.67 -8.31 -3.17
CA ALA A 316 -1.21 -9.50 -2.54
C ALA A 316 -2.65 -9.26 -2.06
N ILE A 317 -3.42 -8.46 -2.82
CA ILE A 317 -4.76 -8.00 -2.47
C ILE A 317 -5.69 -8.00 -3.69
N ALA A 318 -6.98 -8.23 -3.43
CA ALA A 318 -8.05 -8.16 -4.40
C ALA A 318 -9.27 -7.45 -3.81
N PHE A 319 -9.96 -6.61 -4.57
CA PHE A 319 -11.19 -5.94 -4.18
C PHE A 319 -12.36 -6.62 -4.85
N VAL A 320 -13.17 -7.30 -4.06
CA VAL A 320 -14.20 -8.23 -4.52
C VAL A 320 -15.57 -7.64 -4.21
N LYS A 321 -16.47 -7.63 -5.20
CA LYS A 321 -17.88 -7.29 -5.04
C LYS A 321 -18.66 -8.50 -4.57
N PHE A 322 -19.48 -8.34 -3.53
CA PHE A 322 -20.49 -9.30 -3.14
C PHE A 322 -21.83 -8.91 -3.75
N LYS A 323 -22.38 -9.78 -4.59
CA LYS A 323 -23.65 -9.58 -5.30
C LYS A 323 -24.89 -10.07 -4.53
N GLY A 324 -24.67 -10.54 -3.29
CA GLY A 324 -25.76 -10.99 -2.43
C GLY A 324 -26.50 -9.82 -1.73
N PRO A 325 -27.49 -10.12 -0.90
CA PRO A 325 -28.42 -9.13 -0.34
C PRO A 325 -27.87 -8.35 0.86
N LEU A 326 -26.62 -8.58 1.27
CA LEU A 326 -26.00 -7.94 2.43
C LEU A 326 -25.04 -6.85 1.95
N SER A 327 -24.97 -5.74 2.66
CA SER A 327 -23.86 -4.79 2.50
C SER A 327 -22.52 -5.42 2.86
N SER A 328 -21.42 -4.87 2.37
CA SER A 328 -20.09 -5.37 2.69
C SER A 328 -19.79 -5.33 4.19
N SER A 329 -20.38 -4.39 4.92
CA SER A 329 -20.29 -4.30 6.38
C SER A 329 -20.98 -5.46 7.08
N GLU A 330 -22.22 -5.78 6.70
CA GLU A 330 -22.98 -6.90 7.25
C GLU A 330 -22.33 -8.23 6.90
N PHE A 331 -21.88 -8.37 5.64
CA PHE A 331 -21.16 -9.55 5.18
C PHE A 331 -19.85 -9.74 5.95
N GLY A 332 -19.08 -8.66 6.16
CA GLY A 332 -17.86 -8.68 6.97
C GLY A 332 -18.11 -9.10 8.44
N VAL A 333 -19.23 -8.66 9.04
CA VAL A 333 -19.62 -9.07 10.41
C VAL A 333 -19.95 -10.57 10.45
N GLN A 334 -20.68 -11.12 9.47
CA GLN A 334 -20.99 -12.54 9.40
C GLN A 334 -19.74 -13.39 9.19
N LEU A 335 -18.82 -12.96 8.31
CA LEU A 335 -17.53 -13.61 8.13
C LEU A 335 -16.70 -13.61 9.42
N ALA A 336 -16.64 -12.47 10.11
CA ALA A 336 -15.92 -12.34 11.37
C ALA A 336 -16.50 -13.26 12.47
N ALA A 337 -17.83 -13.41 12.54
CA ALA A 337 -18.49 -14.37 13.44
C ALA A 337 -18.13 -15.83 13.12
N ALA A 338 -17.79 -16.14 11.86
CA ALA A 338 -17.28 -17.44 11.42
C ALA A 338 -15.75 -17.57 11.55
N GLY A 339 -15.07 -16.59 12.12
CA GLY A 339 -13.62 -16.57 12.29
C GLY A 339 -12.83 -16.18 11.04
N ILE A 340 -13.49 -15.62 10.02
CA ILE A 340 -12.88 -15.23 8.74
C ILE A 340 -12.70 -13.71 8.70
N GLY A 341 -11.46 -13.27 8.57
CA GLY A 341 -11.12 -11.83 8.50
C GLY A 341 -11.01 -11.33 7.07
N VAL A 342 -11.80 -10.33 6.68
CA VAL A 342 -11.67 -9.55 5.44
C VAL A 342 -11.69 -8.04 5.74
N LYS A 343 -11.49 -7.18 4.76
CA LYS A 343 -11.60 -5.72 4.92
C LYS A 343 -12.80 -5.19 4.13
N PRO A 344 -13.92 -4.84 4.79
CA PRO A 344 -15.07 -4.20 4.13
C PRO A 344 -14.72 -2.84 3.50
N ALA A 345 -15.56 -2.38 2.56
CA ALA A 345 -15.35 -1.16 1.80
C ALA A 345 -15.16 0.09 2.67
N TYR A 346 -15.84 0.19 3.81
CA TYR A 346 -15.68 1.33 4.72
C TYR A 346 -14.25 1.54 5.23
N CYS A 347 -13.35 0.56 5.03
CA CYS A 347 -11.92 0.72 5.31
C CYS A 347 -11.19 1.56 4.25
N PHE A 348 -11.80 1.85 3.11
CA PHE A 348 -11.17 2.45 1.93
C PHE A 348 -11.88 3.69 1.41
N THR A 349 -13.10 3.96 1.85
CA THR A 349 -13.87 5.14 1.44
C THR A 349 -14.40 5.89 2.65
N SER A 350 -14.44 7.22 2.55
CA SER A 350 -15.11 8.10 3.50
C SER A 350 -16.57 8.37 3.13
N SER A 351 -16.98 7.99 1.91
CA SER A 351 -18.36 8.16 1.44
C SER A 351 -19.27 7.10 2.06
N VAL A 352 -20.20 7.55 2.91
CA VAL A 352 -21.23 6.71 3.54
C VAL A 352 -22.33 6.33 2.54
N THR A 353 -22.35 6.99 1.36
CA THR A 353 -23.47 6.93 0.39
C THR A 353 -23.19 6.02 -0.81
N GLN A 354 -21.99 5.51 -0.98
CA GLN A 354 -21.76 4.47 -2.00
C GLN A 354 -22.22 3.14 -1.43
N ASP A 355 -23.10 2.46 -2.14
CA ASP A 355 -23.50 1.07 -1.90
C ASP A 355 -22.23 0.21 -2.02
N ASN A 356 -21.58 0.02 -0.88
CA ASN A 356 -20.26 -0.56 -0.82
C ASN A 356 -20.39 -2.07 -0.64
N ASP A 357 -20.72 -2.73 -1.75
CA ASP A 357 -20.78 -4.19 -1.81
C ASP A 357 -19.38 -4.81 -1.93
N PHE A 358 -18.34 -3.97 -1.90
CA PHE A 358 -16.95 -4.43 -2.05
C PHE A 358 -16.29 -4.72 -0.70
N PHE A 359 -15.40 -5.70 -0.70
CA PHE A 359 -14.50 -5.99 0.41
C PHE A 359 -13.15 -6.43 -0.13
N ARG A 360 -12.06 -6.17 0.62
CA ARG A 360 -10.72 -6.57 0.22
C ARG A 360 -10.35 -7.90 0.83
N ILE A 361 -9.82 -8.81 -0.01
CA ILE A 361 -9.15 -10.05 0.36
C ILE A 361 -7.64 -9.87 0.20
N GLY A 362 -6.87 -10.33 1.20
CA GLY A 362 -5.43 -10.51 1.10
C GLY A 362 -5.08 -11.97 0.83
N TYR A 363 -4.06 -12.17 -0.03
CA TYR A 363 -3.62 -13.51 -0.45
C TYR A 363 -2.09 -13.67 -0.48
N GLY A 364 -1.37 -12.87 0.33
CA GLY A 364 0.09 -12.87 0.34
C GLY A 364 0.77 -13.92 1.20
N GLU A 365 0.01 -14.64 2.03
CA GLU A 365 0.57 -15.52 3.06
C GLU A 365 0.32 -17.00 2.75
N GLU A 366 1.22 -17.88 3.21
CA GLU A 366 1.12 -19.33 3.04
C GLU A 366 -0.15 -19.94 3.65
N GLN A 367 -0.73 -19.28 4.66
CA GLN A 367 -1.98 -19.73 5.31
C GLN A 367 -3.25 -19.41 4.51
N MET A 368 -3.14 -18.63 3.45
CA MET A 368 -4.29 -18.21 2.63
C MET A 368 -5.14 -19.38 2.11
N PRO A 369 -4.59 -20.52 1.63
CA PRO A 369 -5.39 -21.64 1.15
C PRO A 369 -6.29 -22.25 2.22
N VAL A 370 -5.87 -22.24 3.49
CA VAL A 370 -6.68 -22.72 4.63
C VAL A 370 -7.83 -21.75 4.89
N ALA A 371 -7.54 -20.46 4.91
CA ALA A 371 -8.55 -19.42 5.10
C ALA A 371 -9.57 -19.38 3.95
N LEU A 372 -9.11 -19.58 2.70
CA LEU A 372 -10.00 -19.63 1.53
C LEU A 372 -10.94 -20.85 1.56
N ARG A 373 -10.49 -22.00 2.05
CA ARG A 373 -11.37 -23.16 2.27
C ARG A 373 -12.46 -22.88 3.29
N ALA A 374 -12.10 -22.28 4.44
CA ALA A 374 -13.07 -21.88 5.45
C ALA A 374 -14.09 -20.88 4.88
N PHE A 375 -13.63 -19.97 4.01
CA PHE A 375 -14.52 -19.04 3.32
C PHE A 375 -15.46 -19.76 2.34
N ALA A 376 -14.97 -20.73 1.56
CA ALA A 376 -15.78 -21.54 0.69
C ALA A 376 -16.88 -22.31 1.44
N GLU A 377 -16.53 -22.96 2.56
CA GLU A 377 -17.49 -23.65 3.42
C GLU A 377 -18.54 -22.70 4.02
N PHE A 378 -18.15 -21.48 4.38
CA PHE A 378 -19.09 -20.45 4.83
C PHE A 378 -20.06 -20.05 3.71
N VAL A 379 -19.57 -19.85 2.48
CA VAL A 379 -20.41 -19.54 1.32
C VAL A 379 -21.39 -20.68 1.05
N GLU A 380 -20.94 -21.91 1.03
CA GLU A 380 -21.78 -23.10 0.77
C GLU A 380 -22.94 -23.24 1.78
N ARG A 381 -22.69 -22.93 3.04
CA ARG A 381 -23.74 -22.97 4.08
C ARG A 381 -24.80 -21.87 3.94
N ASN A 382 -24.45 -20.73 3.37
CA ASN A 382 -25.29 -19.53 3.39
C ASN A 382 -25.86 -19.15 2.01
N GLN A 383 -25.29 -19.63 0.88
CA GLN A 383 -25.64 -19.19 -0.49
C GLN A 383 -27.13 -19.35 -0.83
N HIS A 384 -27.78 -20.41 -0.34
CA HIS A 384 -29.21 -20.65 -0.61
C HIS A 384 -30.11 -19.55 -0.04
N THR A 385 -29.74 -18.99 1.12
CA THR A 385 -30.45 -17.87 1.74
C THR A 385 -30.23 -16.55 0.98
N TRP A 386 -29.09 -16.37 0.35
CA TRP A 386 -28.76 -15.16 -0.40
C TRP A 386 -29.38 -15.16 -1.79
N ILE A 387 -29.32 -16.28 -2.51
CA ILE A 387 -29.86 -16.41 -3.86
C ILE A 387 -31.40 -16.34 -3.85
N SER A 388 -32.08 -16.86 -2.83
CA SER A 388 -33.54 -16.76 -2.72
C SER A 388 -34.05 -15.34 -2.44
N ARG A 389 -33.26 -14.51 -1.75
CA ARG A 389 -33.60 -13.10 -1.45
C ARG A 389 -33.32 -12.14 -2.60
N SER A 390 -32.41 -12.46 -3.51
CA SER A 390 -32.10 -11.63 -4.68
C SER A 390 -33.13 -11.75 -5.82
N LYS A 391 -34.09 -12.70 -5.68
CA LYS A 391 -35.21 -12.94 -6.66
C LYS A 391 -36.56 -12.35 -6.22
N LEU A 392 -36.58 -11.71 -5.07
CA LEU A 392 -37.73 -10.95 -4.55
C LEU A 392 -37.48 -9.44 -4.66
#